data_84c952d7333b8584d7105a9ba600b733
#
_entry.id   84c952d7333b8584d7105a9ba600b733
#
_cell.length_a   1.000
_cell.length_b   1.000
_cell.length_c   1.000
_cell.angle_alpha   90.00
_cell.angle_beta   90.00
_cell.angle_gamma   90.00
#
_symmetry.space_group_name_H-M   'P 1'
#
loop_
_entity.id
_entity.type
_entity.pdbx_description
1 polymer ?
#
loop_
_entity_poly.entity_id
_entity_poly.type
_entity_poly.pdbx_seq_one_letter_code
_entity_poly.pdbx_strand_id
1 'polypeptide(L)'
;PPKTVRRQRQMCIRDSQPTLAEEMGVLQERITSTKTGSITSIQAVYVPADDLTDPSPATTFAHLDATVVLSRRIAELGIYPAVDPLDSTSRQLDPNVVSQEHYDVAQRVQGVLQRYKELKDIIAILGMDELSDDDKNTVSRARKVEKFLSQPFFVAEVFTGSPGKYVSIKDTIQGFKEILDGVHDDVPEQAFYMVGSMDEVLEKAKTIKSD
;
A
#
# COMPACT_ATOMS: atom_id res chain seq x y z
N PRO A 1 13.86 -5.83 42.92
CA PRO A 1 12.80 -5.65 41.95
C PRO A 1 12.19 -7.00 41.56
N PRO A 2 10.86 -7.09 41.40
CA PRO A 2 10.22 -8.34 41.07
C PRO A 2 10.77 -8.91 39.75
N LYS A 3 10.86 -10.23 39.66
CA LYS A 3 11.41 -10.93 38.48
C LYS A 3 10.75 -10.52 37.14
N THR A 4 9.50 -10.05 37.17
CA THR A 4 8.72 -9.56 36.03
C THR A 4 9.29 -8.25 35.45
N VAL A 5 9.70 -7.31 36.32
CA VAL A 5 10.29 -6.02 35.88
C VAL A 5 11.66 -6.25 35.24
N ARG A 6 12.41 -7.26 35.71
CA ARG A 6 13.70 -7.63 35.13
C ARG A 6 13.55 -8.26 33.73
N ARG A 7 12.51 -9.06 33.50
CA ARG A 7 12.20 -9.62 32.18
C ARG A 7 11.76 -8.52 31.20
N GLN A 8 10.91 -7.57 31.59
CA GLN A 8 10.52 -6.43 30.75
C GLN A 8 11.73 -5.55 30.38
N ARG A 9 12.62 -5.26 31.36
CA ARG A 9 13.85 -4.52 31.05
C ARG A 9 14.79 -5.28 30.10
N GLN A 10 14.89 -6.60 30.22
CA GLN A 10 15.69 -7.41 29.31
C GLN A 10 15.07 -7.48 27.88
N MET A 11 13.75 -7.47 27.76
CA MET A 11 13.08 -7.39 26.46
C MET A 11 13.33 -6.04 25.78
N CYS A 12 13.15 -4.93 26.49
CA CYS A 12 13.43 -3.58 25.95
C CYS A 12 14.90 -3.37 25.59
N ILE A 13 15.85 -3.94 26.36
CA ILE A 13 17.29 -3.83 26.08
C ILE A 13 17.69 -4.71 24.90
N ARG A 14 17.03 -5.85 24.68
CA ARG A 14 17.34 -6.76 23.59
C ARG A 14 16.82 -6.25 22.23
N ASP A 15 15.71 -5.53 22.22
CA ASP A 15 15.08 -5.06 21.01
C ASP A 15 15.56 -3.65 20.60
N SER A 16 16.21 -2.92 21.49
CA SER A 16 16.79 -1.60 21.23
C SER A 16 18.14 -1.44 21.89
N GLN A 17 19.16 -2.16 21.39
CA GLN A 17 20.53 -1.91 21.87
C GLN A 17 21.02 -0.52 21.44
N PRO A 18 21.82 0.19 22.27
CA PRO A 18 22.26 1.56 21.97
C PRO A 18 23.06 1.71 20.67
N THR A 19 23.72 0.64 20.22
CA THR A 19 24.55 0.59 19.00
C THR A 19 23.78 0.17 17.75
N LEU A 20 22.46 -0.08 17.85
CA LEU A 20 21.67 -0.60 16.71
C LEU A 20 21.80 0.26 15.45
N ALA A 21 21.70 1.57 15.58
CA ALA A 21 21.79 2.48 14.45
C ALA A 21 23.18 2.44 13.78
N GLU A 22 24.23 2.33 14.57
CA GLU A 22 25.62 2.24 14.07
C GLU A 22 25.87 0.91 13.38
N GLU A 23 25.49 -0.20 13.99
CA GLU A 23 25.65 -1.54 13.41
C GLU A 23 24.83 -1.72 12.14
N MET A 24 23.59 -1.21 12.12
CA MET A 24 22.76 -1.18 10.92
C MET A 24 23.38 -0.31 9.82
N GLY A 25 23.91 0.86 10.17
CA GLY A 25 24.61 1.73 9.22
C GLY A 25 25.79 1.03 8.55
N VAL A 26 26.64 0.36 9.32
CA VAL A 26 27.78 -0.41 8.78
C VAL A 26 27.34 -1.53 7.84
N LEU A 27 26.22 -2.19 8.12
CA LEU A 27 25.67 -3.20 7.22
C LEU A 27 25.12 -2.57 5.93
N GLN A 28 24.32 -1.53 6.05
CA GLN A 28 23.65 -0.88 4.92
C GLN A 28 24.62 -0.16 3.96
N GLU A 29 25.71 0.40 4.47
CA GLU A 29 26.77 1.02 3.64
C GLU A 29 27.42 0.05 2.64
N ARG A 30 27.33 -1.26 2.88
CA ARG A 30 27.82 -2.30 1.96
C ARG A 30 26.88 -2.53 0.77
N ILE A 31 25.63 -2.11 0.89
CA ILE A 31 24.62 -2.18 -0.17
C ILE A 31 24.72 -0.92 -1.00
N THR A 32 25.55 -0.96 -2.01
CA THR A 32 25.92 0.24 -2.78
C THR A 32 26.13 -0.07 -4.26
N SER A 33 26.19 0.99 -5.06
CA SER A 33 26.58 0.95 -6.46
C SER A 33 28.04 1.35 -6.60
N THR A 34 28.79 0.57 -7.37
CA THR A 34 30.20 0.85 -7.71
C THR A 34 30.32 1.14 -9.20
N LYS A 35 31.52 1.44 -9.68
CA LYS A 35 31.77 1.64 -11.11
C LYS A 35 31.53 0.38 -11.95
N THR A 36 31.57 -0.80 -11.36
CA THR A 36 31.49 -2.10 -12.05
C THR A 36 30.23 -2.88 -11.77
N GLY A 37 29.39 -2.46 -10.81
CA GLY A 37 28.16 -3.16 -10.47
C GLY A 37 27.36 -2.49 -9.36
N SER A 38 26.16 -2.99 -9.12
CA SER A 38 25.26 -2.51 -8.07
C SER A 38 24.63 -3.68 -7.31
N ILE A 39 24.28 -3.44 -6.05
CA ILE A 39 23.56 -4.40 -5.20
C ILE A 39 22.16 -3.84 -4.96
N THR A 40 21.14 -4.60 -5.35
CA THR A 40 19.76 -4.36 -4.94
C THR A 40 19.42 -5.32 -3.80
N SER A 41 18.95 -4.82 -2.68
CA SER A 41 18.55 -5.65 -1.55
C SER A 41 17.04 -5.59 -1.34
N ILE A 42 16.47 -6.73 -0.94
CA ILE A 42 15.08 -6.83 -0.49
C ILE A 42 15.14 -7.38 0.93
N GLN A 43 14.62 -6.59 1.87
CA GLN A 43 14.68 -6.89 3.29
C GLN A 43 13.28 -7.05 3.86
N ALA A 44 12.99 -8.20 4.47
CA ALA A 44 11.75 -8.39 5.22
C ALA A 44 11.98 -7.92 6.66
N VAL A 45 11.23 -6.89 7.08
CA VAL A 45 11.29 -6.34 8.42
C VAL A 45 10.04 -6.72 9.18
N TYR A 46 10.22 -7.47 10.28
CA TYR A 46 9.11 -7.77 11.17
C TYR A 46 8.91 -6.61 12.15
N VAL A 47 7.67 -6.11 12.20
CA VAL A 47 7.29 -4.99 13.06
C VAL A 47 6.52 -5.53 14.27
N PRO A 48 7.10 -5.46 15.50
CA PRO A 48 6.41 -5.93 16.69
C PRO A 48 5.16 -5.12 16.98
N ALA A 49 4.05 -5.81 17.26
CA ALA A 49 2.76 -5.19 17.60
C ALA A 49 2.21 -4.20 16.56
N ASP A 50 2.66 -4.30 15.30
CA ASP A 50 2.33 -3.37 14.20
C ASP A 50 2.72 -1.90 14.49
N ASP A 51 3.69 -1.69 15.40
CA ASP A 51 4.18 -0.36 15.79
C ASP A 51 5.42 0.04 14.95
N LEU A 52 5.17 0.80 13.88
CA LEU A 52 6.22 1.32 12.99
C LEU A 52 7.14 2.34 13.69
N THR A 53 6.74 2.86 14.86
CA THR A 53 7.50 3.85 15.62
C THR A 53 8.47 3.21 16.60
N ASP A 54 8.43 1.88 16.77
CA ASP A 54 9.41 1.15 17.59
C ASP A 54 10.83 1.46 17.08
N PRO A 55 11.81 1.71 17.98
CA PRO A 55 13.16 2.10 17.59
C PRO A 55 13.86 1.15 16.62
N SER A 56 13.57 -0.14 16.69
CA SER A 56 14.22 -1.15 15.83
C SER A 56 13.76 -1.04 14.36
N PRO A 57 12.46 -1.15 14.02
CA PRO A 57 12.01 -0.93 12.66
C PRO A 57 12.26 0.51 12.16
N ALA A 58 12.05 1.53 13.00
CA ALA A 58 12.29 2.91 12.63
C ALA A 58 13.74 3.18 12.20
N THR A 59 14.72 2.63 12.92
CA THR A 59 16.14 2.71 12.54
C THR A 59 16.41 2.02 11.22
N THR A 60 15.80 0.85 10.98
CA THR A 60 15.96 0.11 9.73
C THR A 60 15.38 0.90 8.56
N PHE A 61 14.17 1.46 8.70
CA PHE A 61 13.49 2.22 7.64
C PHE A 61 14.25 3.46 7.22
N ALA A 62 14.99 4.11 8.12
CA ALA A 62 15.81 5.27 7.81
C ALA A 62 16.89 5.00 6.74
N HIS A 63 17.31 3.76 6.58
CA HIS A 63 18.32 3.33 5.61
C HIS A 63 17.74 2.81 4.28
N LEU A 64 16.42 2.66 4.17
CA LEU A 64 15.78 2.08 2.98
C LEU A 64 15.38 3.16 1.98
N ASP A 65 15.54 2.85 0.68
CA ASP A 65 15.10 3.74 -0.40
C ASP A 65 13.61 3.60 -0.70
N ALA A 66 13.02 2.45 -0.40
CA ALA A 66 11.61 2.20 -0.55
C ALA A 66 11.11 1.28 0.56
N THR A 67 9.90 1.53 1.03
CA THR A 67 9.21 0.68 2.01
C THR A 67 7.86 0.26 1.48
N VAL A 68 7.54 -1.03 1.60
CA VAL A 68 6.21 -1.58 1.31
C VAL A 68 5.64 -2.08 2.63
N VAL A 69 4.63 -1.39 3.12
CA VAL A 69 3.99 -1.71 4.41
C VAL A 69 2.79 -2.62 4.17
N LEU A 70 2.79 -3.78 4.82
CA LEU A 70 1.64 -4.70 4.83
C LEU A 70 0.78 -4.42 6.07
N SER A 71 -0.51 -4.17 5.86
CA SER A 71 -1.45 -3.79 6.89
C SER A 71 -2.47 -4.90 7.17
N ARG A 72 -2.62 -5.28 8.46
CA ARG A 72 -3.68 -6.23 8.87
C ARG A 72 -5.08 -5.67 8.61
N ARG A 73 -5.27 -4.37 8.80
CA ARG A 73 -6.55 -3.71 8.54
C ARG A 73 -7.00 -3.84 7.10
N ILE A 74 -6.05 -3.78 6.15
CA ILE A 74 -6.32 -3.96 4.71
C ILE A 74 -6.61 -5.44 4.42
N ALA A 75 -5.88 -6.37 5.05
CA ALA A 75 -6.15 -7.81 4.94
C ALA A 75 -7.55 -8.19 5.47
N GLU A 76 -8.00 -7.58 6.57
CA GLU A 76 -9.35 -7.77 7.13
C GLU A 76 -10.46 -7.29 6.18
N LEU A 77 -10.18 -6.32 5.31
CA LEU A 77 -11.09 -5.89 4.23
C LEU A 77 -11.11 -6.85 3.03
N GLY A 78 -10.29 -7.91 3.08
CA GLY A 78 -10.16 -8.87 1.97
C GLY A 78 -9.34 -8.35 0.78
N ILE A 79 -8.62 -7.24 0.93
CA ILE A 79 -7.78 -6.66 -0.11
C ILE A 79 -6.40 -7.33 -0.08
N TYR A 80 -6.03 -7.99 -1.16
CA TYR A 80 -4.76 -8.69 -1.31
C TYR A 80 -4.11 -8.35 -2.65
N PRO A 81 -2.74 -8.09 -2.67
CA PRO A 81 -1.85 -8.02 -1.51
C PRO A 81 -2.23 -6.87 -0.57
N ALA A 82 -2.08 -7.07 0.75
CA ALA A 82 -2.56 -6.14 1.77
C ALA A 82 -1.57 -4.96 1.99
N VAL A 83 -1.16 -4.32 0.91
CA VAL A 83 -0.23 -3.18 0.92
C VAL A 83 -0.98 -1.91 1.30
N ASP A 84 -0.45 -1.17 2.28
CA ASP A 84 -0.96 0.17 2.60
C ASP A 84 -0.30 1.22 1.70
N PRO A 85 -1.05 1.85 0.79
CA PRO A 85 -0.50 2.84 -0.13
C PRO A 85 -0.19 4.19 0.51
N LEU A 86 -0.72 4.46 1.71
CA LEU A 86 -0.47 5.69 2.45
C LEU A 86 0.79 5.61 3.32
N ASP A 87 1.05 4.42 3.89
CA ASP A 87 2.22 4.18 4.74
C ASP A 87 3.43 3.67 3.93
N SER A 88 3.23 3.24 2.67
CA SER A 88 4.30 2.82 1.78
C SER A 88 4.93 4.01 1.07
N THR A 89 6.26 3.99 0.95
CA THR A 89 7.01 5.10 0.36
C THR A 89 8.09 4.61 -0.60
N SER A 90 8.49 5.47 -1.55
CA SER A 90 9.64 5.21 -2.43
C SER A 90 10.31 6.52 -2.81
N ARG A 91 11.63 6.60 -2.66
CA ARG A 91 12.44 7.73 -3.16
C ARG A 91 12.47 7.80 -4.67
N GLN A 92 12.18 6.70 -5.37
CA GLN A 92 12.09 6.68 -6.82
C GLN A 92 10.81 7.34 -7.36
N LEU A 93 9.80 7.56 -6.53
CA LEU A 93 8.60 8.30 -6.90
C LEU A 93 8.91 9.82 -6.88
N ASP A 94 9.73 10.24 -7.83
CA ASP A 94 10.19 11.62 -8.03
C ASP A 94 10.03 11.98 -9.50
N PRO A 95 9.55 13.20 -9.85
CA PRO A 95 9.36 13.62 -11.25
C PRO A 95 10.61 13.57 -12.12
N ASN A 96 11.81 13.59 -11.51
CA ASN A 96 13.07 13.46 -12.21
C ASN A 96 13.47 12.01 -12.53
N VAL A 97 12.81 11.04 -11.89
CA VAL A 97 13.09 9.60 -12.04
C VAL A 97 11.99 8.89 -12.82
N VAL A 98 10.73 9.16 -12.49
CA VAL A 98 9.56 8.60 -13.18
C VAL A 98 8.95 9.65 -14.11
N SER A 99 8.04 9.21 -15.00
CA SER A 99 7.32 10.18 -15.85
C SER A 99 6.43 11.08 -14.98
N GLN A 100 6.22 12.33 -15.44
CA GLN A 100 5.33 13.27 -14.75
C GLN A 100 3.93 12.68 -14.55
N GLU A 101 3.39 11.99 -15.57
CA GLU A 101 2.09 11.33 -15.49
C GLU A 101 2.04 10.27 -14.37
N HIS A 102 3.09 9.45 -14.24
CA HIS A 102 3.19 8.46 -13.15
C HIS A 102 3.16 9.14 -11.78
N TYR A 103 3.96 10.18 -11.62
CA TYR A 103 4.02 10.94 -10.37
C TYR A 103 2.67 11.57 -10.02
N ASP A 104 2.04 12.26 -10.98
CA ASP A 104 0.77 12.94 -10.76
C ASP A 104 -0.37 11.96 -10.43
N VAL A 105 -0.45 10.83 -11.12
CA VAL A 105 -1.46 9.79 -10.83
C VAL A 105 -1.25 9.22 -9.43
N ALA A 106 0.00 8.91 -9.04
CA ALA A 106 0.30 8.38 -7.71
C ALA A 106 -0.09 9.37 -6.61
N GLN A 107 0.23 10.65 -6.77
CA GLN A 107 -0.14 11.70 -5.82
C GLN A 107 -1.66 11.87 -5.71
N ARG A 108 -2.38 11.82 -6.84
CA ARG A 108 -3.84 11.88 -6.86
C ARG A 108 -4.48 10.68 -6.16
N VAL A 109 -3.96 9.47 -6.39
CA VAL A 109 -4.43 8.25 -5.70
C VAL A 109 -4.26 8.40 -4.19
N GLN A 110 -3.07 8.81 -3.72
CA GLN A 110 -2.83 9.03 -2.30
C GLN A 110 -3.76 10.11 -1.72
N GLY A 111 -3.96 11.22 -2.44
CA GLY A 111 -4.85 12.30 -2.02
C GLY A 111 -6.31 11.83 -1.86
N VAL A 112 -6.82 11.06 -2.82
CA VAL A 112 -8.19 10.51 -2.76
C VAL A 112 -8.34 9.51 -1.61
N LEU A 113 -7.37 8.62 -1.40
CA LEU A 113 -7.39 7.67 -0.29
C LEU A 113 -7.26 8.36 1.08
N GLN A 114 -6.42 9.39 1.18
CA GLN A 114 -6.29 10.18 2.41
C GLN A 114 -7.60 10.91 2.74
N ARG A 115 -8.22 11.56 1.73
CA ARG A 115 -9.52 12.21 1.90
C ARG A 115 -10.60 11.22 2.32
N TYR A 116 -10.61 10.04 1.71
CA TYR A 116 -11.55 8.98 2.08
C TYR A 116 -11.35 8.51 3.53
N LYS A 117 -10.10 8.39 3.98
CA LYS A 117 -9.79 8.04 5.37
C LYS A 117 -10.39 9.05 6.35
N GLU A 118 -10.30 10.34 6.05
CA GLU A 118 -10.90 11.41 6.85
C GLU A 118 -12.43 11.36 6.83
N LEU A 119 -13.03 11.08 5.67
CA LEU A 119 -14.48 11.00 5.51
C LEU A 119 -15.09 9.75 6.14
N LYS A 120 -14.32 8.66 6.32
CA LYS A 120 -14.82 7.42 6.95
C LYS A 120 -15.43 7.65 8.34
N ASP A 121 -14.80 8.48 9.15
CA ASP A 121 -15.27 8.78 10.51
C ASP A 121 -16.56 9.62 10.46
N ILE A 122 -16.65 10.56 9.53
CA ILE A 122 -17.85 11.38 9.31
C ILE A 122 -19.00 10.50 8.81
N ILE A 123 -18.75 9.60 7.86
CA ILE A 123 -19.75 8.66 7.33
C ILE A 123 -20.27 7.73 8.42
N ALA A 124 -19.40 7.27 9.31
CA ALA A 124 -19.80 6.38 10.42
C ALA A 124 -20.73 7.05 11.42
N ILE A 125 -20.62 8.37 11.59
CA ILE A 125 -21.44 9.13 12.57
C ILE A 125 -22.69 9.70 11.93
N LEU A 126 -22.58 10.34 10.76
CA LEU A 126 -23.64 11.13 10.13
C LEU A 126 -24.32 10.42 8.96
N GLY A 127 -23.67 9.39 8.40
CA GLY A 127 -24.15 8.70 7.19
C GLY A 127 -23.65 9.36 5.89
N MET A 128 -23.88 8.67 4.78
CA MET A 128 -23.47 9.13 3.45
C MET A 128 -24.27 10.33 2.94
N ASP A 129 -25.53 10.49 3.40
CA ASP A 129 -26.47 11.48 2.86
C ASP A 129 -26.06 12.91 3.22
N GLU A 130 -25.37 13.08 4.35
CA GLU A 130 -24.90 14.39 4.84
C GLU A 130 -23.64 14.91 4.13
N LEU A 131 -23.02 14.08 3.28
CA LEU A 131 -21.85 14.50 2.53
C LEU A 131 -22.25 15.40 1.33
N SER A 132 -21.37 16.33 0.98
CA SER A 132 -21.47 17.07 -0.27
C SER A 132 -21.40 16.13 -1.49
N ASP A 133 -21.93 16.55 -2.62
CA ASP A 133 -21.90 15.74 -3.83
C ASP A 133 -20.45 15.46 -4.30
N ASP A 134 -19.54 16.41 -4.09
CA ASP A 134 -18.11 16.24 -4.38
C ASP A 134 -17.47 15.19 -3.47
N ASP A 135 -17.80 15.18 -2.17
CA ASP A 135 -17.31 14.17 -1.24
C ASP A 135 -17.93 12.80 -1.53
N LYS A 136 -19.19 12.71 -1.93
CA LYS A 136 -19.83 11.46 -2.39
C LYS A 136 -19.12 10.87 -3.60
N ASN A 137 -18.78 11.68 -4.58
CA ASN A 137 -18.01 11.28 -5.75
C ASN A 137 -16.61 10.80 -5.35
N THR A 138 -15.94 11.54 -4.46
CA THR A 138 -14.62 11.18 -3.93
C THR A 138 -14.66 9.84 -3.20
N VAL A 139 -15.65 9.59 -2.36
CA VAL A 139 -15.83 8.31 -1.65
C VAL A 139 -16.10 7.17 -2.64
N SER A 140 -16.94 7.38 -3.65
CA SER A 140 -17.22 6.37 -4.68
C SER A 140 -15.95 5.98 -5.43
N ARG A 141 -15.17 6.95 -5.90
CA ARG A 141 -13.89 6.71 -6.60
C ARG A 141 -12.85 6.09 -5.68
N ALA A 142 -12.74 6.54 -4.43
CA ALA A 142 -11.84 5.96 -3.45
C ALA A 142 -12.10 4.47 -3.19
N ARG A 143 -13.36 4.06 -3.09
CA ARG A 143 -13.74 2.65 -2.95
C ARG A 143 -13.36 1.81 -4.17
N LYS A 144 -13.51 2.36 -5.38
CA LYS A 144 -13.04 1.72 -6.62
C LYS A 144 -11.53 1.59 -6.62
N VAL A 145 -10.81 2.64 -6.21
CA VAL A 145 -9.35 2.63 -6.07
C VAL A 145 -8.90 1.58 -5.04
N GLU A 146 -9.51 1.52 -3.85
CA GLU A 146 -9.19 0.49 -2.84
C GLU A 146 -9.36 -0.93 -3.41
N LYS A 147 -10.44 -1.18 -4.16
CA LYS A 147 -10.68 -2.50 -4.76
C LYS A 147 -9.74 -2.79 -5.92
N PHE A 148 -9.41 -1.79 -6.74
CA PHE A 148 -8.48 -1.95 -7.86
C PHE A 148 -7.03 -2.15 -7.41
N LEU A 149 -6.68 -1.79 -6.17
CA LEU A 149 -5.40 -2.15 -5.55
C LEU A 149 -5.29 -3.65 -5.25
N SER A 150 -6.39 -4.39 -5.23
CA SER A 150 -6.39 -5.84 -5.10
C SER A 150 -6.15 -6.51 -6.44
N GLN A 151 -5.30 -7.54 -6.47
CA GLN A 151 -5.10 -8.34 -7.66
C GLN A 151 -4.74 -9.78 -7.32
N PRO A 152 -5.07 -10.76 -8.19
CA PRO A 152 -4.55 -12.11 -8.06
C PRO A 152 -3.03 -12.09 -8.21
N PHE A 153 -2.29 -12.71 -7.29
CA PHE A 153 -0.84 -12.78 -7.36
C PHE A 153 -0.35 -14.22 -7.21
N PHE A 154 0.77 -14.53 -7.85
CA PHE A 154 1.26 -15.90 -8.06
C PHE A 154 1.43 -16.70 -6.76
N VAL A 155 1.96 -16.08 -5.70
CA VAL A 155 2.18 -16.76 -4.40
C VAL A 155 0.87 -17.21 -3.76
N ALA A 156 -0.24 -16.52 -4.02
CA ALA A 156 -1.55 -16.83 -3.45
C ALA A 156 -2.36 -17.84 -4.28
N GLU A 157 -1.94 -18.24 -5.46
CA GLU A 157 -2.69 -19.15 -6.34
C GLU A 157 -3.15 -20.42 -5.63
N VAL A 158 -2.26 -21.04 -4.83
CA VAL A 158 -2.55 -22.27 -4.09
C VAL A 158 -3.68 -22.08 -3.09
N PHE A 159 -3.85 -20.87 -2.55
CA PHE A 159 -4.85 -20.59 -1.52
C PHE A 159 -6.16 -20.04 -2.12
N THR A 160 -6.08 -19.27 -3.19
CA THR A 160 -7.23 -18.61 -3.80
C THR A 160 -7.85 -19.40 -4.94
N GLY A 161 -7.10 -20.34 -5.53
CA GLY A 161 -7.51 -21.07 -6.74
C GLY A 161 -7.56 -20.19 -7.99
N SER A 162 -7.12 -18.93 -7.91
CA SER A 162 -7.09 -17.99 -9.03
C SER A 162 -5.66 -17.80 -9.52
N PRO A 163 -5.39 -17.91 -10.84
CA PRO A 163 -4.06 -17.71 -11.38
C PRO A 163 -3.58 -16.28 -11.14
N GLY A 164 -2.31 -16.12 -10.78
CA GLY A 164 -1.68 -14.81 -10.59
C GLY A 164 -1.63 -14.02 -11.90
N LYS A 165 -1.66 -12.71 -11.78
CA LYS A 165 -1.65 -11.80 -12.93
C LYS A 165 -0.48 -10.81 -12.81
N TYR A 166 0.19 -10.60 -13.92
CA TYR A 166 1.18 -9.55 -14.06
C TYR A 166 0.54 -8.37 -14.79
N VAL A 167 0.58 -7.19 -14.16
CA VAL A 167 0.08 -5.95 -14.76
C VAL A 167 1.26 -5.02 -15.00
N SER A 168 1.38 -4.49 -16.20
CA SER A 168 2.46 -3.54 -16.50
C SER A 168 2.26 -2.22 -15.75
N ILE A 169 3.35 -1.52 -15.46
CA ILE A 169 3.29 -0.18 -14.83
C ILE A 169 2.43 0.77 -15.67
N LYS A 170 2.54 0.68 -17.01
CA LYS A 170 1.78 1.52 -17.93
C LYS A 170 0.27 1.28 -17.79
N ASP A 171 -0.16 0.02 -17.77
CA ASP A 171 -1.57 -0.34 -17.64
C ASP A 171 -2.10 0.04 -16.25
N THR A 172 -1.25 -0.09 -15.22
CA THR A 172 -1.57 0.36 -13.85
C THR A 172 -1.83 1.86 -13.81
N ILE A 173 -0.91 2.68 -14.34
CA ILE A 173 -1.05 4.15 -14.38
C ILE A 173 -2.31 4.54 -15.13
N GLN A 174 -2.54 3.95 -16.30
CA GLN A 174 -3.71 4.24 -17.12
C GLN A 174 -5.02 3.87 -16.39
N GLY A 175 -5.07 2.69 -15.77
CA GLY A 175 -6.26 2.25 -15.04
C GLY A 175 -6.61 3.17 -13.86
N PHE A 176 -5.62 3.54 -13.04
CA PHE A 176 -5.87 4.49 -11.94
C PHE A 176 -6.26 5.88 -12.45
N LYS A 177 -5.65 6.36 -13.53
CA LYS A 177 -6.01 7.64 -14.16
C LYS A 177 -7.48 7.66 -14.58
N GLU A 178 -7.95 6.63 -15.27
CA GLU A 178 -9.33 6.52 -15.72
C GLU A 178 -10.34 6.51 -14.56
N ILE A 179 -10.00 5.82 -13.45
CA ILE A 179 -10.84 5.84 -12.24
C ILE A 179 -10.89 7.25 -11.64
N LEU A 180 -9.74 7.92 -11.53
CA LEU A 180 -9.63 9.26 -10.94
C LEU A 180 -10.32 10.34 -11.79
N ASP A 181 -10.30 10.18 -13.11
CA ASP A 181 -10.94 11.08 -14.06
C ASP A 181 -12.47 10.83 -14.18
N GLY A 182 -12.96 9.74 -13.55
CA GLY A 182 -14.39 9.43 -13.50
C GLY A 182 -14.93 8.75 -14.75
N VAL A 183 -14.08 8.26 -15.65
CA VAL A 183 -14.48 7.56 -16.87
C VAL A 183 -15.37 6.35 -16.57
N HIS A 184 -15.17 5.74 -15.42
CA HIS A 184 -15.88 4.53 -15.00
C HIS A 184 -16.77 4.75 -13.77
N ASP A 185 -17.32 5.95 -13.60
CA ASP A 185 -18.19 6.26 -12.45
C ASP A 185 -19.49 5.44 -12.45
N ASP A 186 -19.96 4.99 -13.59
CA ASP A 186 -21.13 4.12 -13.80
C ASP A 186 -20.86 2.62 -13.56
N VAL A 187 -19.61 2.23 -13.44
CA VAL A 187 -19.20 0.83 -13.22
C VAL A 187 -19.34 0.46 -11.74
N PRO A 188 -19.98 -0.69 -11.40
CA PRO A 188 -20.11 -1.15 -10.03
C PRO A 188 -18.75 -1.37 -9.37
N GLU A 189 -18.58 -0.94 -8.11
CA GLU A 189 -17.31 -1.06 -7.40
C GLU A 189 -16.81 -2.51 -7.26
N GLN A 190 -17.70 -3.50 -7.27
CA GLN A 190 -17.35 -4.92 -7.19
C GLN A 190 -16.58 -5.42 -8.43
N ALA A 191 -16.75 -4.76 -9.57
CA ALA A 191 -16.04 -5.11 -10.80
C ALA A 191 -14.53 -4.87 -10.67
N PHE A 192 -14.10 -3.92 -9.83
CA PHE A 192 -12.70 -3.57 -9.62
C PHE A 192 -11.96 -4.53 -8.66
N TYR A 193 -12.67 -5.44 -8.01
CA TYR A 193 -12.09 -6.33 -7.00
C TYR A 193 -11.41 -7.55 -7.64
N MET A 194 -10.15 -7.82 -7.26
CA MET A 194 -9.36 -8.97 -7.70
C MET A 194 -9.30 -9.11 -9.23
N VAL A 195 -8.88 -8.07 -9.89
CA VAL A 195 -8.67 -7.97 -11.34
C VAL A 195 -7.25 -7.50 -11.64
N GLY A 196 -6.79 -7.69 -12.87
CA GLY A 196 -5.49 -7.21 -13.31
C GLY A 196 -5.58 -5.86 -14.00
N SER A 197 -6.19 -5.83 -15.19
CA SER A 197 -6.27 -4.64 -16.03
C SER A 197 -7.68 -4.03 -16.04
N MET A 198 -7.81 -2.82 -16.61
CA MET A 198 -9.11 -2.16 -16.77
C MET A 198 -10.03 -2.93 -17.73
N ASP A 199 -9.49 -3.61 -18.73
CA ASP A 199 -10.28 -4.43 -19.64
C ASP A 199 -11.03 -5.55 -18.88
N GLU A 200 -10.37 -6.17 -17.92
CA GLU A 200 -11.00 -7.19 -17.06
C GLU A 200 -12.08 -6.61 -16.16
N VAL A 201 -11.91 -5.37 -15.68
CA VAL A 201 -12.95 -4.67 -14.92
C VAL A 201 -14.21 -4.53 -15.77
N LEU A 202 -14.06 -4.12 -17.03
CA LEU A 202 -15.18 -3.93 -17.96
C LEU A 202 -15.86 -5.25 -18.33
N GLU A 203 -15.10 -6.32 -18.50
CA GLU A 203 -15.66 -7.66 -18.74
C GLU A 203 -16.45 -8.14 -17.52
N LYS A 204 -15.87 -8.02 -16.33
CA LYS A 204 -16.54 -8.40 -15.08
C LYS A 204 -17.78 -7.57 -14.80
N ALA A 205 -17.76 -6.28 -15.15
CA ALA A 205 -18.92 -5.41 -15.02
C ALA A 205 -20.11 -5.86 -15.90
N LYS A 206 -19.84 -6.40 -17.10
CA LYS A 206 -20.89 -6.96 -17.97
C LYS A 206 -21.54 -8.19 -17.36
N THR A 207 -20.74 -9.05 -16.69
CA THR A 207 -21.25 -10.25 -16.03
C THR A 207 -22.13 -9.86 -14.82
N ILE A 208 -21.69 -8.90 -14.00
CA ILE A 208 -22.44 -8.44 -12.81
C ILE A 208 -23.78 -7.78 -13.18
N LYS A 209 -23.85 -7.12 -14.35
CA LYS A 209 -25.10 -6.48 -14.82
C LYS A 209 -26.08 -7.46 -15.45
N SER A 210 -25.66 -8.69 -15.74
CA SER A 210 -26.50 -9.74 -16.36
C SER A 210 -27.14 -10.69 -15.34
N ASP A 211 -26.70 -10.67 -14.10
CA ASP A 211 -27.29 -11.38 -12.94
C ASP A 211 -28.24 -10.43 -12.17
#